data_b105d6a712f69b0c2cb269979687da1f
#
_entry.id   b105d6a712f69b0c2cb269979687da1f
#
_cell.length_a   1.000
_cell.length_b   1.000
_cell.length_c   1.000
_cell.angle_alpha   90.00
_cell.angle_beta   90.00
_cell.angle_gamma   90.00
#
_symmetry.space_group_name_H-M   'P 1'
#
loop_
_entity.id
_entity.type
_entity.pdbx_description
1 polymer ?
#
loop_
_entity_poly.entity_id
_entity_poly.type
_entity_poly.pdbx_seq_one_letter_code
_entity_poly.pdbx_strand_id
1 'polypeptide(L)'
;MACLAMLAVAGPKLEMSWKNPGYSGGQFKKILVLALNGKAANRMEFEDQLVAAISRPTGKAYPSYEFIMRPDATPIDMKDMRELVKEQNFDAIVVARVTKHDTTTTYVPGQVYAPSPYYGTFYGYYNALYPVVYTPGYMQTERVGQVEVNLYSTAKPDGELVWTGITNTFEIGSVMKTIKSLVKVLTKQLEKDNIIPPQSK
;
A
#
# COMPACT_ATOMS: atom_id res chain seq x y z
N MET A 1 -21.73 -23.82 32.46
CA MET A 1 -21.38 -23.73 31.02
C MET A 1 -21.00 -22.30 30.73
N ALA A 2 -19.73 -21.99 30.65
CA ALA A 2 -19.26 -20.66 30.29
C ALA A 2 -19.19 -20.59 28.74
N CYS A 3 -20.04 -19.77 28.17
CA CYS A 3 -20.04 -19.47 26.73
C CYS A 3 -18.84 -18.56 26.44
N LEU A 4 -17.77 -19.15 25.93
CA LEU A 4 -16.61 -18.38 25.41
C LEU A 4 -17.08 -17.69 24.15
N ALA A 5 -17.44 -16.41 24.24
CA ALA A 5 -17.68 -15.58 23.05
C ALA A 5 -16.34 -15.44 22.32
N MET A 6 -16.16 -16.19 21.24
CA MET A 6 -15.11 -15.91 20.27
C MET A 6 -15.40 -14.53 19.68
N LEU A 7 -14.66 -13.53 20.14
CA LEU A 7 -14.60 -12.23 19.46
C LEU A 7 -14.04 -12.50 18.05
N ALA A 8 -14.91 -12.41 17.06
CA ALA A 8 -14.52 -12.48 15.68
C ALA A 8 -13.61 -11.28 15.38
N VAL A 9 -12.35 -11.54 15.20
CA VAL A 9 -11.36 -10.51 14.83
C VAL A 9 -11.77 -9.91 13.50
N ALA A 10 -12.08 -8.63 13.51
CA ALA A 10 -12.47 -7.92 12.31
C ALA A 10 -11.25 -7.74 11.40
N GLY A 11 -11.30 -8.34 10.21
CA GLY A 11 -10.30 -8.17 9.18
C GLY A 11 -10.25 -6.72 8.65
N PRO A 12 -9.30 -6.41 7.74
CA PRO A 12 -9.16 -5.07 7.18
C PRO A 12 -10.42 -4.62 6.45
N LYS A 13 -10.82 -3.37 6.70
CA LYS A 13 -11.89 -2.66 5.98
C LYS A 13 -11.36 -1.29 5.61
N LEU A 14 -11.81 -0.73 4.51
CA LEU A 14 -11.54 0.67 4.23
C LEU A 14 -12.36 1.54 5.18
N GLU A 15 -11.67 2.41 5.91
CA GLU A 15 -12.24 3.43 6.76
C GLU A 15 -12.52 4.69 5.95
N MET A 16 -11.59 5.02 5.03
CA MET A 16 -11.69 6.17 4.16
C MET A 16 -11.19 5.83 2.77
N SER A 17 -11.86 6.36 1.75
CA SER A 17 -11.31 6.47 0.40
C SER A 17 -11.64 7.83 -0.19
N TRP A 18 -10.74 8.34 -1.01
CA TRP A 18 -10.90 9.59 -1.74
C TRP A 18 -10.38 9.43 -3.16
N LYS A 19 -11.11 10.00 -4.10
CA LYS A 19 -10.73 10.09 -5.50
C LYS A 19 -10.64 11.56 -5.90
N ASN A 20 -9.60 11.92 -6.63
CA ASN A 20 -9.43 13.27 -7.14
C ASN A 20 -10.59 13.65 -8.07
N PRO A 21 -11.41 14.66 -7.70
CA PRO A 21 -12.54 15.08 -8.54
C PRO A 21 -12.10 15.63 -9.92
N GLY A 22 -10.88 16.17 -9.99
CA GLY A 22 -10.30 16.68 -11.23
C GLY A 22 -9.73 15.60 -12.14
N TYR A 23 -9.65 14.34 -11.67
CA TYR A 23 -9.17 13.23 -12.47
C TYR A 23 -10.29 12.68 -13.34
N SER A 24 -10.32 13.10 -14.60
CA SER A 24 -11.22 12.60 -15.63
C SER A 24 -10.56 11.52 -16.51
N GLY A 25 -9.33 11.13 -16.17
CA GLY A 25 -8.49 10.28 -16.99
C GLY A 25 -9.04 8.87 -17.20
N GLY A 26 -8.57 8.25 -18.27
CA GLY A 26 -8.89 6.88 -18.65
C GLY A 26 -8.18 5.84 -17.78
N GLN A 27 -8.29 4.60 -18.19
CA GLN A 27 -7.64 3.47 -17.52
C GLN A 27 -6.11 3.58 -17.68
N PHE A 28 -5.41 3.33 -16.58
CA PHE A 28 -3.96 3.19 -16.60
C PHE A 28 -3.54 1.94 -17.36
N LYS A 29 -2.49 2.06 -18.17
CA LYS A 29 -1.98 0.98 -19.02
C LYS A 29 -0.84 0.21 -18.37
N LYS A 30 0.01 0.92 -17.62
CA LYS A 30 1.20 0.33 -16.98
C LYS A 30 1.38 0.88 -15.58
N ILE A 31 1.03 0.09 -14.59
CA ILE A 31 0.99 0.47 -13.17
C ILE A 31 2.16 -0.15 -12.45
N LEU A 32 2.97 0.65 -11.75
CA LEU A 32 3.97 0.16 -10.80
C LEU A 32 3.31 -0.02 -9.43
N VAL A 33 3.49 -1.17 -8.80
CA VAL A 33 3.04 -1.43 -7.42
C VAL A 33 4.24 -1.45 -6.49
N LEU A 34 4.22 -0.59 -5.48
CA LEU A 34 5.33 -0.37 -4.56
C LEU A 34 4.85 -0.45 -3.10
N ALA A 35 5.37 -1.41 -2.33
CA ALA A 35 5.20 -1.47 -0.89
C ALA A 35 6.43 -0.87 -0.19
N LEU A 36 6.24 0.16 0.66
CA LEU A 36 7.35 0.94 1.22
C LEU A 36 8.03 0.26 2.40
N ASN A 37 7.28 -0.29 3.33
CA ASN A 37 7.80 -0.81 4.59
C ASN A 37 7.41 -2.27 4.84
N GLY A 38 8.08 -2.89 5.80
CA GLY A 38 7.90 -4.28 6.15
C GLY A 38 9.03 -5.19 5.63
N LYS A 39 8.97 -6.47 6.03
CA LYS A 39 9.92 -7.49 5.58
C LYS A 39 9.81 -7.71 4.07
N ALA A 40 10.94 -7.93 3.39
CA ALA A 40 10.97 -8.13 1.93
C ALA A 40 9.94 -9.16 1.44
N ALA A 41 9.86 -10.32 2.06
CA ALA A 41 8.89 -11.35 1.70
C ALA A 41 7.42 -10.87 1.78
N ASN A 42 7.07 -10.06 2.79
CA ASN A 42 5.72 -9.53 2.93
C ASN A 42 5.42 -8.45 1.87
N ARG A 43 6.42 -7.64 1.53
CA ARG A 43 6.29 -6.63 0.46
C ARG A 43 6.07 -7.30 -0.89
N MET A 44 6.93 -8.25 -1.24
CA MET A 44 6.81 -9.02 -2.49
C MET A 44 5.45 -9.71 -2.59
N GLU A 45 5.03 -10.39 -1.55
CA GLU A 45 3.72 -11.07 -1.51
C GLU A 45 2.55 -10.08 -1.69
N PHE A 46 2.60 -8.91 -1.02
CA PHE A 46 1.56 -7.89 -1.19
C PHE A 46 1.56 -7.34 -2.62
N GLU A 47 2.73 -7.03 -3.17
CA GLU A 47 2.88 -6.52 -4.53
C GLU A 47 2.34 -7.54 -5.54
N ASP A 48 2.72 -8.82 -5.43
CA ASP A 48 2.25 -9.90 -6.31
C ASP A 48 0.74 -10.07 -6.27
N GLN A 49 0.16 -10.14 -5.08
CA GLN A 49 -1.28 -10.30 -4.94
C GLN A 49 -2.05 -9.08 -5.46
N LEU A 50 -1.54 -7.87 -5.22
CA LEU A 50 -2.17 -6.66 -5.73
C LEU A 50 -2.04 -6.57 -7.25
N VAL A 51 -0.86 -6.87 -7.80
CA VAL A 51 -0.63 -6.95 -9.26
C VAL A 51 -1.61 -7.91 -9.92
N ALA A 52 -1.75 -9.12 -9.38
CA ALA A 52 -2.69 -10.11 -9.89
C ALA A 52 -4.15 -9.63 -9.82
N ALA A 53 -4.49 -8.91 -8.74
CA ALA A 53 -5.85 -8.44 -8.50
C ALA A 53 -6.26 -7.23 -9.34
N ILE A 54 -5.31 -6.31 -9.68
CA ILE A 54 -5.63 -5.08 -10.43
C ILE A 54 -5.29 -5.14 -11.92
N SER A 55 -4.47 -6.09 -12.36
CA SER A 55 -4.17 -6.27 -13.79
C SER A 55 -5.42 -6.60 -14.59
N ARG A 56 -5.57 -5.98 -15.76
CA ARG A 56 -6.69 -6.15 -16.69
C ARG A 56 -6.15 -6.33 -18.11
N PRO A 57 -6.94 -6.81 -19.06
CA PRO A 57 -6.54 -6.85 -20.47
C PRO A 57 -6.15 -5.47 -21.03
N THR A 58 -6.75 -4.41 -20.49
CA THR A 58 -6.56 -3.01 -20.92
C THR A 58 -5.42 -2.30 -20.21
N GLY A 59 -4.90 -2.85 -19.09
CA GLY A 59 -3.82 -2.25 -18.32
C GLY A 59 -3.20 -3.23 -17.35
N LYS A 60 -1.87 -3.33 -17.35
CA LYS A 60 -1.12 -4.29 -16.54
C LYS A 60 -0.41 -3.60 -15.38
N ALA A 61 -0.39 -4.27 -14.25
CA ALA A 61 0.42 -3.88 -13.10
C ALA A 61 1.68 -4.73 -13.02
N TYR A 62 2.70 -4.18 -12.38
CA TYR A 62 4.02 -4.79 -12.21
C TYR A 62 4.51 -4.55 -10.79
N PRO A 63 5.10 -5.54 -10.11
CA PRO A 63 5.65 -5.36 -8.79
C PRO A 63 6.97 -4.62 -8.85
N SER A 64 7.25 -3.79 -7.85
CA SER A 64 8.44 -2.94 -7.84
C SER A 64 9.75 -3.73 -7.79
N TYR A 65 9.74 -4.89 -7.16
CA TYR A 65 10.95 -5.71 -6.99
C TYR A 65 11.50 -6.30 -8.30
N GLU A 66 10.70 -6.36 -9.37
CA GLU A 66 11.20 -6.75 -10.71
C GLU A 66 12.17 -5.73 -11.29
N PHE A 67 12.10 -4.48 -10.86
CA PHE A 67 12.91 -3.37 -11.35
C PHE A 67 13.93 -2.88 -10.33
N ILE A 68 13.61 -3.00 -9.05
CA ILE A 68 14.40 -2.46 -7.95
C ILE A 68 14.55 -3.50 -6.85
N MET A 69 15.73 -4.05 -6.71
CA MET A 69 16.02 -4.99 -5.63
C MET A 69 16.24 -4.23 -4.32
N ARG A 70 15.36 -4.47 -3.33
CA ARG A 70 15.41 -3.86 -1.99
C ARG A 70 15.28 -4.91 -0.91
N PRO A 71 16.36 -5.58 -0.52
CA PRO A 71 16.27 -6.64 0.50
C PRO A 71 15.73 -6.11 1.84
N ASP A 72 16.12 -4.93 2.27
CA ASP A 72 15.86 -4.40 3.61
C ASP A 72 14.95 -3.14 3.64
N ALA A 73 14.04 -2.97 2.71
CA ALA A 73 13.20 -1.77 2.59
C ALA A 73 14.01 -0.45 2.51
N THR A 74 15.25 -0.53 2.03
CA THR A 74 16.11 0.62 1.81
C THR A 74 15.43 1.65 0.89
N PRO A 75 15.55 2.95 1.18
CA PRO A 75 15.06 3.99 0.28
C PRO A 75 15.63 3.86 -1.13
N ILE A 76 14.78 4.08 -2.13
CA ILE A 76 15.21 4.27 -3.49
C ILE A 76 15.50 5.76 -3.66
N ASP A 77 16.62 6.09 -4.28
CA ASP A 77 16.90 7.48 -4.61
C ASP A 77 15.80 8.04 -5.52
N MET A 78 15.43 9.30 -5.29
CA MET A 78 14.35 9.95 -6.04
C MET A 78 14.67 10.07 -7.53
N LYS A 79 15.95 10.23 -7.86
CA LYS A 79 16.40 10.29 -9.24
C LYS A 79 16.22 8.94 -9.91
N ASP A 80 16.65 7.86 -9.26
CA ASP A 80 16.52 6.50 -9.77
C ASP A 80 15.05 6.10 -9.96
N MET A 81 14.18 6.51 -9.03
CA MET A 81 12.74 6.29 -9.16
C MET A 81 12.15 7.03 -10.36
N ARG A 82 12.54 8.30 -10.58
CA ARG A 82 12.06 9.08 -11.73
C ARG A 82 12.55 8.49 -13.05
N GLU A 83 13.83 8.08 -13.10
CA GLU A 83 14.42 7.42 -14.26
C GLU A 83 13.70 6.12 -14.57
N LEU A 84 13.50 5.26 -13.57
CA LEU A 84 12.75 4.02 -13.73
C LEU A 84 11.35 4.25 -14.30
N VAL A 85 10.58 5.16 -13.69
CA VAL A 85 9.20 5.44 -14.10
C VAL A 85 9.16 5.89 -15.56
N LYS A 86 10.10 6.75 -15.95
CA LYS A 86 10.22 7.27 -17.32
C LYS A 86 10.67 6.20 -18.31
N GLU A 87 11.75 5.47 -18.01
CA GLU A 87 12.31 4.44 -18.89
C GLU A 87 11.33 3.29 -19.12
N GLN A 88 10.64 2.89 -18.07
CA GLN A 88 9.66 1.82 -18.14
C GLN A 88 8.29 2.29 -18.64
N ASN A 89 8.09 3.61 -18.84
CA ASN A 89 6.81 4.19 -19.25
C ASN A 89 5.64 3.80 -18.33
N PHE A 90 5.85 3.82 -17.02
CA PHE A 90 4.75 3.68 -16.07
C PHE A 90 3.87 4.93 -16.10
N ASP A 91 2.56 4.77 -16.30
CA ASP A 91 1.58 5.85 -16.29
C ASP A 91 0.87 6.03 -14.96
N ALA A 92 1.06 5.06 -14.04
CA ALA A 92 0.62 5.18 -12.66
C ALA A 92 1.54 4.42 -11.69
N ILE A 93 1.50 4.86 -10.42
CA ILE A 93 2.20 4.20 -9.31
C ILE A 93 1.21 4.00 -8.18
N VAL A 94 1.05 2.76 -7.73
CA VAL A 94 0.36 2.42 -6.48
C VAL A 94 1.39 2.28 -5.38
N VAL A 95 1.26 3.08 -4.34
CA VAL A 95 2.15 3.04 -3.16
C VAL A 95 1.36 2.59 -1.96
N ALA A 96 1.83 1.53 -1.30
CA ALA A 96 1.26 1.05 -0.05
C ALA A 96 2.24 1.17 1.10
N ARG A 97 1.73 1.58 2.26
CA ARG A 97 2.50 1.59 3.51
C ARG A 97 1.66 1.18 4.70
N VAL A 98 2.29 0.56 5.68
CA VAL A 98 1.70 0.38 7.00
C VAL A 98 1.89 1.69 7.78
N THR A 99 0.80 2.34 8.17
CA THR A 99 0.80 3.63 8.88
C THR A 99 0.79 3.45 10.38
N LYS A 100 0.14 2.38 10.85
CA LYS A 100 0.09 2.02 12.25
C LYS A 100 0.42 0.54 12.37
N HIS A 101 1.30 0.23 13.27
CA HIS A 101 1.64 -1.12 13.64
C HIS A 101 1.84 -1.14 15.14
N ASP A 102 0.77 -1.42 15.87
CA ASP A 102 0.81 -1.60 17.31
C ASP A 102 0.87 -3.08 17.64
N THR A 103 1.78 -3.40 18.50
CA THR A 103 1.83 -4.72 19.13
C THR A 103 1.51 -4.50 20.58
N THR A 104 0.32 -4.90 21.01
CA THR A 104 -0.05 -4.83 22.42
C THR A 104 0.66 -5.96 23.14
N THR A 105 1.81 -5.66 23.62
CA THR A 105 2.40 -6.38 24.75
C THR A 105 3.03 -5.40 25.68
N THR A 106 2.90 -5.70 26.93
CA THR A 106 3.47 -4.99 28.07
C THR A 106 4.99 -4.93 27.95
N TYR A 107 5.54 -4.12 26.99
CA TYR A 107 6.90 -3.61 27.11
C TYR A 107 7.34 -2.73 25.89
N VAL A 108 7.73 -1.49 26.19
CA VAL A 108 8.54 -0.48 25.48
C VAL A 108 8.04 0.06 24.14
N PRO A 109 7.78 1.37 24.05
CA PRO A 109 7.42 2.04 22.82
C PRO A 109 8.63 2.30 21.93
N GLY A 110 8.62 1.76 20.73
CA GLY A 110 9.44 2.28 19.66
C GLY A 110 8.85 3.63 19.19
N GLN A 111 9.67 4.67 19.14
CA GLN A 111 9.21 5.97 18.66
C GLN A 111 9.17 5.97 17.14
N VAL A 112 7.98 6.23 16.60
CA VAL A 112 7.80 6.50 15.18
C VAL A 112 7.79 8.02 14.99
N TYR A 113 8.86 8.56 14.44
CA TYR A 113 8.85 9.92 13.94
C TYR A 113 8.35 9.91 12.49
N ALA A 114 7.09 10.27 12.30
CA ALA A 114 6.52 10.42 10.97
C ALA A 114 6.36 11.91 10.67
N PRO A 115 7.13 12.49 9.76
CA PRO A 115 6.81 13.81 9.24
C PRO A 115 5.44 13.77 8.55
N SER A 116 4.69 14.86 8.62
CA SER A 116 3.39 14.96 7.94
C SER A 116 3.60 14.81 6.44
N PRO A 117 3.03 13.77 5.81
CA PRO A 117 3.25 13.53 4.40
C PRO A 117 2.52 14.58 3.55
N TYR A 118 3.21 15.05 2.51
CA TYR A 118 2.58 15.86 1.48
C TYR A 118 1.94 14.94 0.44
N TYR A 119 0.62 14.84 0.44
CA TYR A 119 -0.14 13.91 -0.41
C TYR A 119 -0.33 14.40 -1.85
N GLY A 120 -0.04 15.67 -2.15
CA GLY A 120 -0.30 16.28 -3.45
C GLY A 120 0.44 15.64 -4.62
N THR A 121 1.65 15.12 -4.38
CA THR A 121 2.48 14.47 -5.41
C THR A 121 3.07 13.16 -4.91
N PHE A 122 3.33 12.20 -5.82
CA PHE A 122 4.00 10.94 -5.48
C PHE A 122 5.39 11.16 -4.87
N TYR A 123 6.21 11.99 -5.50
CA TYR A 123 7.58 12.20 -5.02
C TYR A 123 7.62 12.96 -3.69
N GLY A 124 6.70 13.88 -3.46
CA GLY A 124 6.53 14.55 -2.17
C GLY A 124 6.14 13.56 -1.06
N TYR A 125 5.18 12.70 -1.33
CA TYR A 125 4.75 11.63 -0.43
C TYR A 125 5.88 10.63 -0.15
N TYR A 126 6.54 10.13 -1.19
CA TYR A 126 7.63 9.17 -1.10
C TYR A 126 8.80 9.71 -0.28
N ASN A 127 9.25 10.95 -0.58
CA ASN A 127 10.39 11.57 0.13
C ASN A 127 10.10 11.84 1.62
N ALA A 128 8.85 12.17 1.97
CA ALA A 128 8.46 12.40 3.35
C ALA A 128 8.37 11.10 4.17
N LEU A 129 8.03 9.97 3.53
CA LEU A 129 7.72 8.72 4.24
C LEU A 129 8.84 7.69 4.23
N TYR A 130 9.73 7.79 3.27
CA TYR A 130 10.78 6.80 3.09
C TYR A 130 11.84 6.77 4.22
N PRO A 131 12.19 7.90 4.88
CA PRO A 131 13.13 7.88 6.00
C PRO A 131 12.61 7.24 7.29
N VAL A 132 11.36 6.81 7.34
CA VAL A 132 10.79 6.21 8.55
C VAL A 132 11.36 4.79 8.74
N VAL A 133 12.42 4.70 9.52
CA VAL A 133 13.01 3.43 9.94
C VAL A 133 12.15 2.81 11.04
N TYR A 134 11.64 1.61 10.78
CA TYR A 134 10.90 0.81 11.75
C TYR A 134 11.83 -0.17 12.47
N THR A 135 11.88 -0.12 13.80
CA THR A 135 12.57 -1.10 14.64
C THR A 135 11.53 -1.96 15.36
N PRO A 136 11.46 -3.27 15.15
CA PRO A 136 10.48 -4.12 15.83
C PRO A 136 10.92 -4.44 17.26
N GLY A 137 10.05 -4.14 18.23
CA GLY A 137 10.16 -4.68 19.59
C GLY A 137 9.54 -6.08 19.70
N TYR A 138 10.01 -6.87 20.63
CA TYR A 138 9.63 -8.28 20.79
C TYR A 138 8.83 -8.48 22.08
N MET A 139 7.64 -9.02 22.01
CA MET A 139 6.92 -9.98 22.89
C MET A 139 5.41 -10.02 22.59
N GLN A 140 4.78 -11.10 22.81
CA GLN A 140 3.43 -11.71 22.74
C GLN A 140 2.20 -10.72 22.77
N THR A 141 1.06 -10.98 21.99
CA THR A 141 0.87 -10.29 20.92
C THR A 141 -0.46 -10.20 20.22
N GLU A 142 -1.19 -9.16 20.44
CA GLU A 142 -2.12 -8.66 19.43
C GLU A 142 -1.36 -7.70 18.53
N ARG A 143 -1.24 -8.05 17.25
CA ARG A 143 -0.65 -7.17 16.25
C ARG A 143 -1.78 -6.48 15.54
N VAL A 144 -1.88 -5.19 15.70
CA VAL A 144 -2.82 -4.40 14.93
C VAL A 144 -2.08 -3.61 13.87
N GLY A 145 -2.69 -3.47 12.70
CA GLY A 145 -2.15 -2.73 11.59
C GLY A 145 -3.16 -1.77 10.99
N GLN A 146 -2.68 -0.71 10.41
CA GLN A 146 -3.43 0.17 9.52
C GLN A 146 -2.61 0.36 8.26
N VAL A 147 -3.26 0.32 7.10
CA VAL A 147 -2.59 0.45 5.81
C VAL A 147 -3.18 1.62 5.05
N GLU A 148 -2.30 2.42 4.50
CA GLU A 148 -2.60 3.48 3.54
C GLU A 148 -2.13 3.05 2.16
N VAL A 149 -2.96 3.28 1.16
CA VAL A 149 -2.64 3.02 -0.24
C VAL A 149 -2.99 4.25 -1.06
N ASN A 150 -2.02 4.74 -1.81
CA ASN A 150 -2.16 5.89 -2.69
C ASN A 150 -1.87 5.49 -4.14
N LEU A 151 -2.65 6.00 -5.06
CA LEU A 151 -2.42 5.87 -6.50
C LEU A 151 -2.13 7.24 -7.09
N TYR A 152 -1.00 7.33 -7.75
CA TYR A 152 -0.54 8.54 -8.44
C TYR A 152 -0.49 8.32 -9.94
N SER A 153 -0.95 9.31 -10.71
CA SER A 153 -0.67 9.42 -12.14
C SER A 153 0.72 10.01 -12.36
N THR A 154 1.45 9.50 -13.31
CA THR A 154 2.78 10.02 -13.71
C THR A 154 2.71 11.02 -14.87
N ALA A 155 1.51 11.42 -15.27
CA ALA A 155 1.32 12.40 -16.35
C ALA A 155 1.97 13.77 -16.05
N LYS A 156 2.10 14.12 -14.77
CA LYS A 156 2.86 15.29 -14.31
C LYS A 156 4.22 14.87 -13.80
N PRO A 157 5.27 15.70 -13.92
CA PRO A 157 6.64 15.35 -13.53
C PRO A 157 6.80 14.91 -12.07
N ASP A 158 6.01 15.47 -11.15
CA ASP A 158 6.04 15.12 -9.72
C ASP A 158 5.00 14.10 -9.30
N GLY A 159 4.22 13.58 -10.27
CA GLY A 159 3.08 12.72 -10.02
C GLY A 159 1.88 13.48 -9.45
N GLU A 160 0.68 13.01 -9.71
CA GLU A 160 -0.56 13.60 -9.20
C GLU A 160 -1.37 12.55 -8.47
N LEU A 161 -1.76 12.83 -7.22
CA LEU A 161 -2.62 11.91 -6.46
C LEU A 161 -3.98 11.80 -7.15
N VAL A 162 -4.34 10.57 -7.49
CA VAL A 162 -5.60 10.22 -8.15
C VAL A 162 -6.57 9.57 -7.18
N TRP A 163 -6.05 8.72 -6.31
CA TRP A 163 -6.85 7.99 -5.35
C TRP A 163 -6.06 7.68 -4.08
N THR A 164 -6.72 7.71 -2.95
CA THR A 164 -6.18 7.23 -1.68
C THR A 164 -7.20 6.38 -0.95
N GLY A 165 -6.73 5.38 -0.22
CA GLY A 165 -7.53 4.56 0.67
C GLY A 165 -6.77 4.26 1.96
N ILE A 166 -7.47 4.40 3.09
CA ILE A 166 -6.93 4.10 4.41
C ILE A 166 -7.82 3.04 5.04
N THR A 167 -7.22 1.98 5.56
CA THR A 167 -7.95 0.94 6.29
C THR A 167 -8.22 1.38 7.72
N ASN A 168 -9.23 0.76 8.35
CA ASN A 168 -9.32 0.74 9.79
C ASN A 168 -8.08 0.06 10.41
N THR A 169 -7.90 0.22 11.69
CA THR A 169 -6.98 -0.63 12.45
C THR A 169 -7.56 -2.04 12.54
N PHE A 170 -6.78 -3.04 12.17
CA PHE A 170 -7.19 -4.46 12.15
C PHE A 170 -6.11 -5.33 12.79
N GLU A 171 -6.52 -6.50 13.29
CA GLU A 171 -5.60 -7.46 13.89
C GLU A 171 -4.85 -8.26 12.80
N ILE A 172 -3.54 -8.42 12.98
CA ILE A 172 -2.68 -9.20 12.11
C ILE A 172 -2.43 -10.58 12.73
N GLY A 173 -3.28 -11.54 12.41
CA GLY A 173 -3.05 -12.93 12.79
C GLY A 173 -2.01 -13.60 11.86
N SER A 174 -2.46 -14.11 10.73
CA SER A 174 -1.57 -14.61 9.67
C SER A 174 -1.33 -13.52 8.64
N VAL A 175 -0.06 -13.15 8.42
CA VAL A 175 0.34 -12.12 7.46
C VAL A 175 -0.22 -12.40 6.06
N MET A 176 -0.11 -13.65 5.59
CA MET A 176 -0.63 -14.06 4.27
C MET A 176 -2.14 -13.89 4.14
N LYS A 177 -2.90 -14.29 5.16
CA LYS A 177 -4.36 -14.11 5.18
C LYS A 177 -4.74 -12.63 5.22
N THR A 178 -3.98 -11.84 5.98
CA THR A 178 -4.17 -10.39 6.09
C THR A 178 -3.93 -9.70 4.75
N ILE A 179 -2.82 -10.01 4.07
CA ILE A 179 -2.51 -9.47 2.74
C ILE A 179 -3.64 -9.80 1.76
N LYS A 180 -4.07 -11.06 1.70
CA LYS A 180 -5.17 -11.49 0.81
C LYS A 180 -6.47 -10.73 1.09
N SER A 181 -6.82 -10.55 2.36
CA SER A 181 -8.02 -9.81 2.74
C SER A 181 -7.91 -8.32 2.40
N LEU A 182 -6.74 -7.73 2.63
CA LEU A 182 -6.44 -6.33 2.30
C LEU A 182 -6.55 -6.08 0.79
N VAL A 183 -5.89 -6.90 -0.02
CA VAL A 183 -5.94 -6.81 -1.49
C VAL A 183 -7.37 -6.91 -2.00
N LYS A 184 -8.17 -7.84 -1.45
CA LYS A 184 -9.59 -7.97 -1.81
C LYS A 184 -10.39 -6.70 -1.54
N VAL A 185 -10.17 -6.07 -0.38
CA VAL A 185 -10.87 -4.83 0.01
C VAL A 185 -10.45 -3.67 -0.89
N LEU A 186 -9.15 -3.53 -1.15
CA LEU A 186 -8.59 -2.49 -2.02
C LEU A 186 -9.12 -2.62 -3.45
N THR A 187 -9.03 -3.81 -4.04
CA THR A 187 -9.49 -4.06 -5.41
C THR A 187 -10.97 -3.72 -5.58
N LYS A 188 -11.81 -4.19 -4.65
CA LYS A 188 -13.25 -3.90 -4.68
C LYS A 188 -13.53 -2.39 -4.62
N GLN A 189 -12.76 -1.63 -3.85
CA GLN A 189 -12.96 -0.19 -3.76
C GLN A 189 -12.44 0.52 -5.02
N LEU A 190 -11.28 0.13 -5.55
CA LEU A 190 -10.76 0.68 -6.80
C LEU A 190 -11.72 0.47 -7.98
N GLU A 191 -12.39 -0.69 -8.04
CA GLU A 191 -13.45 -0.96 -9.02
C GLU A 191 -14.67 -0.06 -8.79
N LYS A 192 -15.13 0.06 -7.54
CA LYS A 192 -16.27 0.91 -7.18
C LYS A 192 -16.05 2.38 -7.49
N ASP A 193 -14.83 2.87 -7.30
CA ASP A 193 -14.43 4.25 -7.56
C ASP A 193 -14.07 4.49 -9.05
N ASN A 194 -14.24 3.46 -9.91
CA ASN A 194 -13.91 3.49 -11.34
C ASN A 194 -12.45 3.90 -11.60
N ILE A 195 -11.52 3.42 -10.77
CA ILE A 195 -10.08 3.57 -10.98
C ILE A 195 -9.56 2.45 -11.88
N ILE A 196 -10.08 1.25 -11.68
CA ILE A 196 -9.83 0.09 -12.54
C ILE A 196 -11.17 -0.49 -13.01
N PRO A 197 -11.23 -1.11 -14.19
CA PRO A 197 -12.45 -1.78 -14.63
C PRO A 197 -12.74 -3.02 -13.76
N PRO A 198 -14.01 -3.40 -13.59
CA PRO A 198 -14.37 -4.62 -12.89
C PRO A 198 -13.78 -5.85 -13.58
N GLN A 199 -13.49 -6.88 -12.82
CA GLN A 199 -13.07 -8.17 -13.39
C GLN A 199 -14.23 -8.74 -14.22
N SER A 200 -13.99 -8.99 -15.49
CA SER A 200 -14.90 -9.80 -16.31
C SER A 200 -15.00 -11.20 -15.69
N LYS A 201 -16.21 -11.65 -15.47
CA LYS A 201 -16.51 -13.01 -14.99
C LYS A 201 -16.12 -14.05 -16.03
#